data_8ca08ba520d1423aefbea77fe27000ba
#
_entry.id   8ca08ba520d1423aefbea77fe27000ba
#
_cell.length_a   1.000
_cell.length_b   1.000
_cell.length_c   1.000
_cell.angle_alpha   90.00
_cell.angle_beta   90.00
_cell.angle_gamma   90.00
#
_symmetry.space_group_name_H-M   'P 1'
#
loop_
_entity.id
_entity.type
_entity.pdbx_description
1 polymer ?
#
loop_
_entity_poly.entity_id
_entity_poly.type
_entity_poly.pdbx_seq_one_letter_code
_entity_poly.pdbx_strand_id
1 'polypeptide(L)'
;MAIMRSRIHTVCRPDRTGVSCRCLILLASLLLAGCATPPPPLPDSRHFIFEQDTVAYGNELVWEYRFDEHGKWTHRLREPKSDYTHHCFVVARSAKQFFQNARFDAALPKADSATYRRRIREVVSGSPRKGLPEERKIVIPGYANLRAFSEGQEALLKAHCGGAWQSYFQRGHWRMIWPFSRHQQQQTADRLVREIKNNAPPVVHLVRFPGLTINHAVVLFDAQETADRIELAAYDPNSPEQPATLVYNRALRSFSFPTNAYFPGGRVQVYEIFRNWCY
;
A
#
# COMPACT_ATOMS: atom_id res chain seq x y z
N MET A 1 6.90 70.48 43.59
CA MET A 1 6.03 69.43 43.07
C MET A 1 6.90 68.49 42.30
N ALA A 2 7.37 67.38 42.96
CA ALA A 2 8.37 66.49 42.46
C ALA A 2 7.66 65.17 42.11
N ILE A 3 7.76 64.70 40.84
CA ILE A 3 7.21 63.46 40.35
C ILE A 3 8.31 62.37 40.44
N MET A 4 8.11 61.47 41.32
CA MET A 4 8.98 60.31 41.62
C MET A 4 8.75 59.24 40.57
N ARG A 5 9.76 58.94 39.69
CA ARG A 5 9.74 57.82 38.74
C ARG A 5 10.26 56.55 39.45
N SER A 6 9.36 55.61 39.69
CA SER A 6 9.70 54.27 40.14
C SER A 6 10.24 53.45 38.97
N ARG A 7 11.49 52.95 39.08
CA ARG A 7 12.07 51.91 38.19
C ARG A 7 11.75 50.55 38.77
N ILE A 8 10.98 49.76 38.03
CA ILE A 8 10.80 48.34 38.31
C ILE A 8 11.97 47.59 37.67
N HIS A 9 12.87 47.05 38.48
CA HIS A 9 13.88 46.10 38.04
C HIS A 9 13.25 44.70 38.03
N THR A 10 12.97 44.20 36.85
CA THR A 10 12.59 42.79 36.65
C THR A 10 13.87 41.94 36.66
N VAL A 11 14.10 41.22 37.77
CA VAL A 11 15.19 40.26 37.89
C VAL A 11 14.74 38.95 37.22
N CYS A 12 15.28 38.67 36.03
CA CYS A 12 15.16 37.33 35.43
C CYS A 12 16.01 36.35 36.20
N ARG A 13 15.36 35.39 36.92
CA ARG A 13 16.01 34.19 37.44
C ARG A 13 16.25 33.20 36.29
N PRO A 14 17.45 32.61 36.15
CA PRO A 14 17.67 31.54 35.17
C PRO A 14 17.06 30.24 35.69
N ASP A 15 16.05 29.76 34.98
CA ASP A 15 15.45 28.44 35.24
C ASP A 15 16.39 27.34 34.75
N ARG A 16 16.63 26.33 35.62
CA ARG A 16 17.61 25.25 35.44
C ARG A 16 17.09 24.07 34.57
N THR A 17 16.24 24.31 33.62
CA THR A 17 15.81 23.29 32.65
C THR A 17 16.17 23.74 31.22
N GLY A 18 17.49 23.77 30.99
CA GLY A 18 18.06 24.15 29.69
C GLY A 18 17.90 23.11 28.59
N VAL A 19 16.68 22.70 28.32
CA VAL A 19 16.37 22.10 27.01
C VAL A 19 16.21 23.26 26.04
N SER A 20 17.33 23.60 25.42
CA SER A 20 17.45 24.74 24.53
C SER A 20 16.38 24.66 23.43
N CYS A 21 15.61 25.74 23.24
CA CYS A 21 14.65 25.93 22.16
C CYS A 21 15.28 25.65 20.76
N ARG A 22 16.62 25.68 20.67
CA ARG A 22 17.40 25.26 19.49
C ARG A 22 17.30 23.75 19.20
N CYS A 23 17.18 22.89 20.23
CA CYS A 23 17.00 21.45 20.00
C CYS A 23 15.61 21.11 19.49
N LEU A 24 14.57 21.83 19.91
CA LEU A 24 13.20 21.65 19.41
C LEU A 24 13.07 22.12 17.95
N ILE A 25 13.76 23.19 17.58
CA ILE A 25 13.76 23.70 16.19
C ILE A 25 14.55 22.75 15.29
N LEU A 26 15.66 22.17 15.75
CA LEU A 26 16.43 21.16 15.01
C LEU A 26 15.67 19.84 14.86
N LEU A 27 14.92 19.37 15.86
CA LEU A 27 14.05 18.21 15.74
C LEU A 27 12.88 18.47 14.76
N ALA A 28 12.27 19.64 14.80
CA ALA A 28 11.22 20.03 13.86
C ALA A 28 11.73 20.16 12.42
N SER A 29 12.96 20.63 12.21
CA SER A 29 13.60 20.70 10.89
C SER A 29 13.96 19.34 10.32
N LEU A 30 14.36 18.39 11.14
CA LEU A 30 14.63 17.00 10.74
C LEU A 30 13.34 16.24 10.34
N LEU A 31 12.20 16.58 10.94
CA LEU A 31 10.91 16.01 10.56
C LEU A 31 10.35 16.57 9.24
N LEU A 32 10.77 17.75 8.82
CA LEU A 32 10.34 18.37 7.54
C LEU A 32 11.19 17.96 6.33
N ALA A 33 12.38 17.38 6.53
CA ALA A 33 13.26 16.93 5.45
C ALA A 33 12.84 15.57 4.81
N GLY A 34 11.80 14.93 5.31
CA GLY A 34 11.42 13.54 4.96
C GLY A 34 10.54 13.35 3.72
N CYS A 35 10.17 14.38 2.98
CA CYS A 35 9.39 14.25 1.73
C CYS A 35 10.30 14.06 0.51
N ALA A 36 11.26 13.12 0.58
CA ALA A 36 12.03 12.76 -0.60
C ALA A 36 11.09 12.22 -1.68
N THR A 37 11.14 12.81 -2.86
CA THR A 37 10.49 12.28 -4.06
C THR A 37 10.99 10.85 -4.27
N PRO A 38 10.13 9.86 -4.58
CA PRO A 38 10.60 8.53 -4.92
C PRO A 38 11.60 8.62 -6.06
N PRO A 39 12.66 7.81 -6.06
CA PRO A 39 13.58 7.78 -7.17
C PRO A 39 12.82 7.45 -8.45
N PRO A 40 13.25 8.00 -9.61
CA PRO A 40 12.64 7.63 -10.88
C PRO A 40 12.72 6.11 -11.06
N PRO A 41 11.72 5.50 -11.71
CA PRO A 41 11.75 4.07 -12.03
C PRO A 41 12.98 3.74 -12.85
N LEU A 42 13.46 2.51 -12.73
CA LEU A 42 14.59 2.04 -13.53
C LEU A 42 14.18 2.03 -15.01
N PRO A 43 15.05 2.50 -15.92
CA PRO A 43 14.71 2.65 -17.35
C PRO A 43 14.23 1.39 -18.05
N ASP A 44 14.61 0.20 -17.56
CA ASP A 44 14.32 -1.11 -18.16
C ASP A 44 13.21 -1.90 -17.43
N SER A 45 12.39 -1.25 -16.60
CA SER A 45 11.29 -1.93 -15.94
C SER A 45 10.21 -2.29 -16.95
N ARG A 46 9.86 -3.59 -17.06
CA ARG A 46 8.73 -4.06 -17.85
C ARG A 46 7.40 -3.64 -17.24
N HIS A 47 6.31 -3.71 -18.02
CA HIS A 47 4.96 -3.53 -17.46
C HIS A 47 4.60 -4.65 -16.48
N PHE A 48 3.83 -4.30 -15.45
CA PHE A 48 3.21 -5.28 -14.58
C PHE A 48 2.07 -5.98 -15.33
N ILE A 49 2.08 -7.32 -15.35
CA ILE A 49 1.10 -8.14 -16.05
C ILE A 49 0.34 -8.95 -15.00
N PHE A 50 -0.99 -8.81 -14.96
CA PHE A 50 -1.83 -9.43 -13.95
C PHE A 50 -1.62 -10.95 -13.86
N GLU A 51 -1.62 -11.65 -14.99
CA GLU A 51 -1.49 -13.10 -15.10
C GLU A 51 -0.09 -13.63 -14.73
N GLN A 52 0.88 -12.74 -14.58
CA GLN A 52 2.27 -13.09 -14.28
C GLN A 52 2.73 -12.61 -12.90
N ASP A 53 2.33 -11.40 -12.51
CA ASP A 53 2.91 -10.67 -11.39
C ASP A 53 2.04 -10.65 -10.14
N THR A 54 0.92 -11.39 -10.16
CA THR A 54 0.04 -11.58 -9.01
C THR A 54 0.20 -12.97 -8.41
N VAL A 55 -0.23 -13.14 -7.16
CA VAL A 55 -0.35 -14.50 -6.59
C VAL A 55 -1.72 -15.11 -6.94
N ALA A 56 -1.78 -16.42 -7.05
CA ALA A 56 -2.98 -17.16 -7.40
C ALA A 56 -3.92 -17.41 -6.22
N TYR A 57 -3.42 -17.31 -4.99
CA TYR A 57 -4.22 -17.48 -3.77
C TYR A 57 -4.72 -16.15 -3.22
N GLY A 58 -5.90 -16.16 -2.60
CA GLY A 58 -6.52 -14.97 -2.02
C GLY A 58 -6.18 -14.76 -0.54
N ASN A 59 -6.25 -13.50 -0.11
CA ASN A 59 -6.47 -13.16 1.28
C ASN A 59 -7.92 -13.44 1.63
N GLU A 60 -8.16 -14.33 2.56
CA GLU A 60 -9.49 -14.81 2.89
C GLU A 60 -10.25 -13.79 3.77
N LEU A 61 -11.58 -13.80 3.64
CA LEU A 61 -12.44 -12.92 4.42
C LEU A 61 -12.83 -13.58 5.74
N VAL A 62 -12.84 -12.79 6.82
CA VAL A 62 -13.37 -13.22 8.14
C VAL A 62 -14.90 -13.29 8.10
N TRP A 63 -15.51 -12.40 7.31
CA TRP A 63 -16.96 -12.22 7.24
C TRP A 63 -17.47 -12.55 5.84
N GLU A 64 -18.67 -13.13 5.78
CA GLU A 64 -19.48 -13.20 4.58
C GLU A 64 -20.38 -11.98 4.54
N TYR A 65 -20.33 -11.23 3.45
CA TYR A 65 -21.12 -10.01 3.27
C TYR A 65 -22.20 -10.24 2.22
N ARG A 66 -23.36 -9.63 2.43
CA ARG A 66 -24.48 -9.66 1.46
C ARG A 66 -25.44 -8.50 1.69
N PHE A 67 -26.22 -8.18 0.66
CA PHE A 67 -27.41 -7.37 0.85
C PHE A 67 -28.54 -8.26 1.41
N ASP A 68 -29.26 -7.76 2.41
CA ASP A 68 -30.47 -8.40 2.90
C ASP A 68 -31.68 -8.09 2.00
N GLU A 69 -32.85 -8.59 2.34
CA GLU A 69 -34.10 -8.37 1.60
C GLU A 69 -34.54 -6.90 1.53
N HIS A 70 -34.03 -6.06 2.42
CA HIS A 70 -34.27 -4.63 2.45
C HIS A 70 -33.17 -3.82 1.76
N GLY A 71 -32.23 -4.47 1.09
CA GLY A 71 -31.10 -3.82 0.42
C GLY A 71 -30.04 -3.26 1.38
N LYS A 72 -30.04 -3.64 2.66
CA LYS A 72 -29.03 -3.25 3.64
C LYS A 72 -27.84 -4.20 3.58
N TRP A 73 -26.63 -3.64 3.55
CA TRP A 73 -25.39 -4.39 3.60
C TRP A 73 -25.20 -5.00 4.99
N THR A 74 -25.16 -6.32 5.06
CA THR A 74 -25.03 -7.10 6.30
C THR A 74 -23.88 -8.08 6.21
N HIS A 75 -23.45 -8.61 7.34
CA HIS A 75 -22.38 -9.59 7.39
C HIS A 75 -22.65 -10.62 8.50
N ARG A 76 -22.11 -11.81 8.29
CA ARG A 76 -22.05 -12.87 9.30
C ARG A 76 -20.63 -13.45 9.36
N LEU A 77 -20.27 -14.04 10.48
CA LEU A 77 -18.98 -14.73 10.59
C LEU A 77 -18.95 -15.89 9.60
N ARG A 78 -17.83 -16.02 8.89
CA ARG A 78 -17.63 -17.12 7.94
C ARG A 78 -17.41 -18.43 8.68
N GLU A 79 -18.11 -19.48 8.22
CA GLU A 79 -17.94 -20.84 8.70
C GLU A 79 -17.75 -21.79 7.49
N PRO A 80 -16.71 -22.67 7.50
CA PRO A 80 -15.64 -22.72 8.51
C PRO A 80 -14.78 -21.47 8.54
N LYS A 81 -14.14 -21.22 9.70
CA LYS A 81 -13.24 -20.04 9.87
C LYS A 81 -12.06 -20.15 8.91
N SER A 82 -11.79 -19.05 8.25
CA SER A 82 -10.66 -18.96 7.32
C SER A 82 -9.31 -18.85 8.04
N ASP A 83 -8.28 -19.49 7.49
CA ASP A 83 -6.94 -19.55 8.09
C ASP A 83 -6.02 -18.41 7.63
N TYR A 84 -6.22 -17.85 6.43
CA TYR A 84 -5.36 -16.82 5.85
C TYR A 84 -6.07 -15.48 5.70
N THR A 85 -6.47 -14.91 6.84
CA THR A 85 -7.18 -13.61 6.91
C THR A 85 -6.26 -12.46 7.26
N HIS A 86 -6.68 -11.22 6.97
CA HIS A 86 -5.96 -9.98 7.35
C HIS A 86 -4.58 -9.82 6.72
N HIS A 87 -4.31 -10.42 5.56
CA HIS A 87 -3.02 -10.38 4.87
C HIS A 87 -3.01 -9.48 3.63
N CYS A 88 -4.09 -8.75 3.31
CA CYS A 88 -4.20 -7.97 2.07
C CYS A 88 -3.03 -7.02 1.83
N PHE A 89 -2.57 -6.30 2.86
CA PHE A 89 -1.41 -5.39 2.75
C PHE A 89 -0.09 -6.13 2.49
N VAL A 90 0.08 -7.27 3.15
CA VAL A 90 1.28 -8.11 2.97
C VAL A 90 1.30 -8.71 1.58
N VAL A 91 0.17 -9.23 1.11
CA VAL A 91 0.05 -9.83 -0.24
C VAL A 91 0.28 -8.79 -1.32
N ALA A 92 -0.39 -7.62 -1.25
CA ALA A 92 -0.19 -6.52 -2.20
C ALA A 92 1.27 -6.03 -2.22
N ARG A 93 1.89 -5.84 -1.03
CA ARG A 93 3.31 -5.48 -0.93
C ARG A 93 4.21 -6.53 -1.55
N SER A 94 3.96 -7.81 -1.24
CA SER A 94 4.82 -8.90 -1.73
C SER A 94 4.72 -9.05 -3.24
N ALA A 95 3.55 -8.92 -3.85
CA ALA A 95 3.40 -8.92 -5.31
C ALA A 95 4.27 -7.83 -5.94
N LYS A 96 4.21 -6.58 -5.43
CA LYS A 96 5.10 -5.49 -5.87
C LYS A 96 6.58 -5.83 -5.66
N GLN A 97 6.96 -6.41 -4.51
CA GLN A 97 8.36 -6.75 -4.23
C GLN A 97 8.87 -7.87 -5.14
N PHE A 98 8.06 -8.87 -5.46
CA PHE A 98 8.42 -9.90 -6.44
C PHE A 98 8.59 -9.30 -7.84
N PHE A 99 7.69 -8.45 -8.29
CA PHE A 99 7.82 -7.73 -9.55
C PHE A 99 9.13 -6.93 -9.64
N GLN A 100 9.51 -6.26 -8.56
CA GLN A 100 10.66 -5.38 -8.52
C GLN A 100 12.00 -6.11 -8.28
N ASN A 101 12.00 -7.20 -7.50
CA ASN A 101 13.21 -7.78 -6.94
C ASN A 101 13.47 -9.22 -7.38
N ALA A 102 12.50 -9.91 -8.01
CA ALA A 102 12.66 -11.27 -8.46
C ALA A 102 12.79 -11.37 -9.99
N ARG A 103 13.54 -12.38 -10.43
CA ARG A 103 13.58 -12.85 -11.81
C ARG A 103 13.26 -14.34 -11.82
N PHE A 104 12.22 -14.71 -12.51
CA PHE A 104 11.80 -16.11 -12.67
C PHE A 104 12.53 -16.75 -13.83
N ASP A 105 12.93 -18.01 -13.67
CA ASP A 105 13.64 -18.79 -14.69
C ASP A 105 13.13 -20.24 -14.73
N ALA A 106 12.24 -20.51 -15.67
CA ALA A 106 11.64 -21.81 -15.86
C ALA A 106 12.61 -22.85 -16.47
N ALA A 107 13.72 -22.42 -17.08
CA ALA A 107 14.71 -23.33 -17.66
C ALA A 107 15.60 -23.97 -16.58
N LEU A 108 15.69 -23.37 -15.41
CA LEU A 108 16.42 -23.93 -14.29
C LEU A 108 15.59 -25.04 -13.59
N PRO A 109 16.22 -26.06 -13.03
CA PRO A 109 15.52 -27.08 -12.24
C PRO A 109 14.85 -26.45 -10.99
N LYS A 110 13.70 -27.05 -10.60
CA LYS A 110 13.05 -26.64 -9.35
C LYS A 110 13.99 -26.86 -8.16
N ALA A 111 14.03 -25.88 -7.26
CA ALA A 111 14.82 -25.94 -6.05
C ALA A 111 14.04 -26.66 -4.92
N ASP A 112 14.74 -26.97 -3.83
CA ASP A 112 14.13 -27.48 -2.60
C ASP A 112 13.42 -26.38 -1.80
N SER A 113 12.59 -26.77 -0.84
CA SER A 113 11.82 -25.88 0.01
C SER A 113 12.70 -24.93 0.84
N ALA A 114 13.89 -25.37 1.25
CA ALA A 114 14.81 -24.53 2.03
C ALA A 114 15.36 -23.38 1.17
N THR A 115 15.71 -23.67 -0.07
CA THR A 115 16.15 -22.67 -1.06
C THR A 115 15.03 -21.69 -1.38
N TYR A 116 13.80 -22.16 -1.67
CA TYR A 116 12.67 -21.26 -1.93
C TYR A 116 12.36 -20.38 -0.72
N ARG A 117 12.37 -20.92 0.50
CA ARG A 117 12.20 -20.15 1.73
C ARG A 117 13.20 -19.00 1.84
N ARG A 118 14.46 -19.27 1.56
CA ARG A 118 15.52 -18.26 1.56
C ARG A 118 15.24 -17.20 0.49
N ARG A 119 14.95 -17.60 -0.76
CA ARG A 119 14.67 -16.67 -1.87
C ARG A 119 13.46 -15.80 -1.62
N ILE A 120 12.37 -16.35 -1.12
CA ILE A 120 11.17 -15.57 -0.72
C ILE A 120 11.56 -14.50 0.28
N ARG A 121 12.29 -14.86 1.35
CA ARG A 121 12.73 -13.89 2.36
C ARG A 121 13.66 -12.82 1.80
N GLU A 122 14.58 -13.18 0.92
CA GLU A 122 15.46 -12.23 0.23
C GLU A 122 14.61 -11.21 -0.58
N VAL A 123 13.65 -11.67 -1.37
CA VAL A 123 12.76 -10.81 -2.18
C VAL A 123 11.96 -9.84 -1.30
N VAL A 124 11.28 -10.37 -0.27
CA VAL A 124 10.37 -9.54 0.56
C VAL A 124 11.09 -8.72 1.63
N SER A 125 12.39 -8.94 1.86
CA SER A 125 13.22 -8.06 2.69
C SER A 125 13.64 -6.79 1.96
N GLY A 126 13.58 -6.80 0.62
CA GLY A 126 13.86 -5.62 -0.19
C GLY A 126 12.86 -4.49 0.06
N SER A 127 13.31 -3.26 -0.18
CA SER A 127 12.43 -2.09 -0.05
C SER A 127 11.28 -2.16 -1.07
N PRO A 128 10.02 -1.99 -0.67
CA PRO A 128 8.91 -1.90 -1.62
C PRO A 128 8.89 -0.57 -2.41
N ARG A 129 9.83 0.35 -2.10
CA ARG A 129 9.94 1.67 -2.75
C ARG A 129 10.91 1.68 -3.92
N LYS A 130 11.86 0.77 -3.95
CA LYS A 130 12.93 0.77 -4.93
C LYS A 130 13.24 -0.66 -5.35
N GLY A 131 13.05 -0.94 -6.64
CA GLY A 131 13.42 -2.21 -7.23
C GLY A 131 14.94 -2.42 -7.33
N LEU A 132 15.34 -3.67 -7.43
CA LEU A 132 16.72 -4.05 -7.73
C LEU A 132 16.97 -3.89 -9.24
N PRO A 133 18.18 -3.47 -9.64
CA PRO A 133 18.60 -3.55 -11.03
C PRO A 133 18.59 -5.01 -11.52
N GLU A 134 18.36 -5.23 -12.81
CA GLU A 134 18.08 -6.56 -13.38
C GLU A 134 19.13 -7.61 -13.02
N GLU A 135 20.41 -7.24 -13.07
CA GLU A 135 21.56 -8.10 -12.74
C GLU A 135 21.64 -8.49 -11.25
N ARG A 136 20.91 -7.79 -10.38
CA ARG A 136 20.87 -8.05 -8.93
C ARG A 136 19.55 -8.66 -8.46
N LYS A 137 18.60 -8.87 -9.38
CA LYS A 137 17.34 -9.53 -9.05
C LYS A 137 17.57 -10.96 -8.56
N ILE A 138 16.77 -11.35 -7.60
CA ILE A 138 16.82 -12.68 -6.98
C ILE A 138 16.20 -13.70 -7.92
N VAL A 139 16.97 -14.68 -8.36
CA VAL A 139 16.51 -15.71 -9.29
C VAL A 139 15.65 -16.74 -8.56
N ILE A 140 14.43 -16.94 -9.07
CA ILE A 140 13.49 -17.97 -8.64
C ILE A 140 13.49 -19.07 -9.72
N PRO A 141 14.15 -20.21 -9.49
CA PRO A 141 14.29 -21.25 -10.50
C PRO A 141 13.03 -22.12 -10.62
N GLY A 142 12.81 -22.71 -11.80
CA GLY A 142 11.79 -23.72 -12.06
C GLY A 142 10.36 -23.22 -12.23
N TYR A 143 10.16 -21.90 -12.32
CA TYR A 143 8.85 -21.27 -12.53
C TYR A 143 8.97 -20.11 -13.53
N ALA A 144 7.92 -19.90 -14.34
CA ALA A 144 7.90 -18.86 -15.37
C ALA A 144 7.59 -17.46 -14.80
N ASN A 145 6.83 -17.38 -13.72
CA ASN A 145 6.34 -16.12 -13.15
C ASN A 145 5.87 -16.30 -11.69
N LEU A 146 5.46 -15.20 -11.04
CA LEU A 146 4.96 -15.24 -9.67
C LEU A 146 3.68 -16.07 -9.52
N ARG A 147 2.76 -15.99 -10.49
CA ARG A 147 1.49 -16.71 -10.41
C ARG A 147 1.73 -18.23 -10.39
N ALA A 148 2.49 -18.75 -11.34
CA ALA A 148 2.87 -20.16 -11.37
C ALA A 148 3.68 -20.59 -10.13
N PHE A 149 4.55 -19.72 -9.64
CA PHE A 149 5.29 -19.97 -8.39
C PHE A 149 4.36 -20.04 -7.20
N SER A 150 3.36 -19.17 -7.12
CA SER A 150 2.39 -19.15 -6.02
C SER A 150 1.44 -20.35 -6.02
N GLU A 151 1.08 -20.86 -7.19
CA GLU A 151 0.32 -22.12 -7.31
C GLU A 151 1.12 -23.33 -6.78
N GLY A 152 2.41 -23.39 -7.11
CA GLY A 152 3.26 -24.51 -6.71
C GLY A 152 3.85 -24.41 -5.30
N GLN A 153 3.89 -23.21 -4.70
CA GLN A 153 4.57 -22.94 -3.43
C GLN A 153 3.71 -22.07 -2.49
N GLU A 154 2.39 -22.19 -2.56
CA GLU A 154 1.44 -21.37 -1.77
C GLU A 154 1.77 -21.38 -0.28
N ALA A 155 1.94 -22.56 0.32
CA ALA A 155 2.24 -22.69 1.75
C ALA A 155 3.52 -21.96 2.16
N LEU A 156 4.57 -21.99 1.32
CA LEU A 156 5.81 -21.27 1.59
C LEU A 156 5.63 -19.75 1.47
N LEU A 157 4.90 -19.27 0.48
CA LEU A 157 4.62 -17.85 0.31
C LEU A 157 3.77 -17.34 1.46
N LYS A 158 2.68 -18.01 1.82
CA LYS A 158 1.84 -17.67 2.97
C LYS A 158 2.64 -17.60 4.28
N ALA A 159 3.58 -18.51 4.50
CA ALA A 159 4.41 -18.57 5.69
C ALA A 159 5.55 -17.51 5.74
N HIS A 160 6.03 -17.02 4.57
CA HIS A 160 7.28 -16.26 4.52
C HIS A 160 7.17 -14.87 3.90
N CYS A 161 6.05 -14.50 3.28
CA CYS A 161 5.84 -13.14 2.77
C CYS A 161 5.50 -12.11 3.86
N GLY A 162 5.24 -12.55 5.08
CA GLY A 162 4.91 -11.74 6.25
C GLY A 162 3.57 -12.13 6.87
N GLY A 163 3.38 -11.77 8.11
CA GLY A 163 2.19 -12.15 8.89
C GLY A 163 1.10 -11.07 8.93
N ALA A 164 -0.07 -11.46 9.45
CA ALA A 164 -1.21 -10.57 9.69
C ALA A 164 -0.84 -9.33 10.51
N TRP A 165 0.08 -9.44 11.45
CA TRP A 165 0.57 -8.30 12.26
C TRP A 165 1.11 -7.15 11.41
N GLN A 166 1.87 -7.45 10.36
CA GLN A 166 2.39 -6.41 9.46
C GLN A 166 1.25 -5.72 8.68
N SER A 167 0.22 -6.47 8.27
CA SER A 167 -0.98 -5.89 7.67
C SER A 167 -1.75 -5.03 8.66
N TYR A 168 -1.89 -5.45 9.92
CA TYR A 168 -2.54 -4.65 10.95
C TYR A 168 -1.83 -3.32 11.20
N PHE A 169 -0.51 -3.32 11.25
CA PHE A 169 0.26 -2.09 11.37
C PHE A 169 0.00 -1.12 10.22
N GLN A 170 -0.08 -1.63 8.99
CA GLN A 170 -0.41 -0.83 7.80
C GLN A 170 -1.86 -0.34 7.81
N ARG A 171 -2.80 -1.19 8.21
CA ARG A 171 -4.23 -0.84 8.34
C ARG A 171 -4.48 0.23 9.39
N GLY A 172 -3.69 0.27 10.46
CA GLY A 172 -3.75 1.27 11.53
C GLY A 172 -3.01 2.57 11.21
N HIS A 173 -2.61 2.79 9.97
CA HIS A 173 -1.87 3.98 9.59
C HIS A 173 -2.67 5.26 9.93
N TRP A 174 -2.02 6.26 10.53
CA TRP A 174 -2.66 7.50 11.00
C TRP A 174 -3.43 8.26 9.89
N ARG A 175 -3.04 8.11 8.64
CA ARG A 175 -3.71 8.71 7.48
C ARG A 175 -5.15 8.23 7.29
N MET A 176 -5.50 7.03 7.76
CA MET A 176 -6.88 6.55 7.67
C MET A 176 -7.84 7.26 8.64
N ILE A 177 -7.32 8.07 9.58
CA ILE A 177 -8.14 8.83 10.54
C ILE A 177 -8.68 10.12 9.90
N TRP A 178 -7.96 10.66 8.90
CA TRP A 178 -8.28 11.93 8.28
C TRP A 178 -8.60 11.76 6.79
N PRO A 179 -9.84 12.06 6.36
CA PRO A 179 -10.18 12.02 4.95
C PRO A 179 -9.36 13.03 4.15
N PHE A 180 -8.96 12.65 2.96
CA PHE A 180 -8.31 13.58 2.05
C PHE A 180 -9.30 14.56 1.43
N SER A 181 -8.86 15.81 1.24
CA SER A 181 -9.61 16.79 0.46
C SER A 181 -9.72 16.33 -1.01
N ARG A 182 -10.72 16.88 -1.71
CA ARG A 182 -10.88 16.62 -3.17
C ARG A 182 -9.64 17.00 -3.98
N HIS A 183 -8.95 18.07 -3.59
CA HIS A 183 -7.70 18.48 -4.22
C HIS A 183 -6.58 17.45 -4.01
N GLN A 184 -6.43 16.92 -2.80
CA GLN A 184 -5.46 15.85 -2.52
C GLN A 184 -5.79 14.56 -3.28
N GLN A 185 -7.08 14.20 -3.43
CA GLN A 185 -7.50 13.05 -4.23
C GLN A 185 -7.18 13.25 -5.71
N GLN A 186 -7.34 14.47 -6.25
CA GLN A 186 -6.91 14.80 -7.61
C GLN A 186 -5.40 14.63 -7.79
N GLN A 187 -4.60 15.23 -6.91
CA GLN A 187 -3.14 15.08 -6.95
C GLN A 187 -2.71 13.60 -6.84
N THR A 188 -3.44 12.82 -6.05
CA THR A 188 -3.20 11.37 -5.96
C THR A 188 -3.50 10.68 -7.28
N ALA A 189 -4.64 10.95 -7.92
CA ALA A 189 -4.98 10.37 -9.22
C ALA A 189 -3.93 10.66 -10.29
N ASP A 190 -3.52 11.93 -10.42
CA ASP A 190 -2.51 12.36 -11.40
C ASP A 190 -1.15 11.68 -11.15
N ARG A 191 -0.80 11.46 -9.89
CA ARG A 191 0.44 10.77 -9.52
C ARG A 191 0.38 9.28 -9.84
N LEU A 192 -0.71 8.60 -9.47
CA LEU A 192 -0.89 7.17 -9.73
C LEU A 192 -0.79 6.85 -11.23
N VAL A 193 -1.39 7.68 -12.07
CA VAL A 193 -1.27 7.55 -13.54
C VAL A 193 0.20 7.67 -13.99
N ARG A 194 0.92 8.66 -13.47
CA ARG A 194 2.35 8.82 -13.83
C ARG A 194 3.19 7.62 -13.41
N GLU A 195 2.97 7.07 -12.23
CA GLU A 195 3.72 5.91 -11.73
C GLU A 195 3.43 4.66 -12.56
N ILE A 196 2.17 4.41 -12.89
CA ILE A 196 1.79 3.29 -13.76
C ILE A 196 2.45 3.44 -15.14
N LYS A 197 2.39 4.63 -15.76
CA LYS A 197 3.06 4.90 -17.05
C LYS A 197 4.58 4.74 -16.99
N ASN A 198 5.16 4.87 -15.80
CA ASN A 198 6.59 4.66 -15.57
C ASN A 198 6.93 3.22 -15.12
N ASN A 199 6.03 2.26 -15.31
CA ASN A 199 6.21 0.86 -14.89
C ASN A 199 6.51 0.68 -13.40
N ALA A 200 6.02 1.58 -12.56
CA ALA A 200 6.17 1.54 -11.11
C ALA A 200 4.80 1.29 -10.45
N PRO A 201 4.30 0.04 -10.44
CA PRO A 201 2.96 -0.27 -9.95
C PRO A 201 2.77 0.20 -8.50
N PRO A 202 1.89 1.21 -8.23
CA PRO A 202 1.70 1.71 -6.88
C PRO A 202 0.82 0.76 -6.07
N VAL A 203 1.15 0.61 -4.77
CA VAL A 203 0.25 -0.02 -3.81
C VAL A 203 -0.57 1.08 -3.15
N VAL A 204 -1.88 0.96 -3.21
CA VAL A 204 -2.79 1.95 -2.65
C VAL A 204 -3.63 1.37 -1.52
N HIS A 205 -3.91 2.21 -0.54
CA HIS A 205 -4.82 1.93 0.56
C HIS A 205 -6.19 2.54 0.24
N LEU A 206 -7.21 1.70 0.23
CA LEU A 206 -8.60 2.08 0.03
C LEU A 206 -9.30 2.18 1.38
N VAL A 207 -9.90 3.34 1.68
CA VAL A 207 -10.61 3.57 2.95
C VAL A 207 -11.92 4.30 2.69
N ARG A 208 -12.98 3.91 3.37
CA ARG A 208 -14.25 4.64 3.37
C ARG A 208 -14.54 5.23 4.73
N PHE A 209 -14.69 6.54 4.77
CA PHE A 209 -15.08 7.30 5.97
C PHE A 209 -16.58 7.59 6.00
N PRO A 210 -17.13 7.77 7.21
CA PRO A 210 -16.55 7.53 8.54
C PRO A 210 -16.64 6.06 8.99
N GLY A 211 -17.42 5.24 8.32
CA GLY A 211 -17.81 3.90 8.78
C GLY A 211 -16.72 2.82 8.60
N LEU A 212 -15.57 3.12 8.00
CA LEU A 212 -14.45 2.18 7.73
C LEU A 212 -14.94 0.84 7.11
N THR A 213 -15.99 0.89 6.28
CA THR A 213 -16.56 -0.30 5.63
C THR A 213 -15.61 -0.95 4.62
N ILE A 214 -14.56 -0.24 4.23
CA ILE A 214 -13.38 -0.79 3.54
C ILE A 214 -12.13 -0.21 4.18
N ASN A 215 -11.14 -1.06 4.41
CA ASN A 215 -9.79 -0.75 4.86
C ASN A 215 -8.87 -1.82 4.23
N HIS A 216 -8.44 -1.57 3.00
CA HIS A 216 -7.91 -2.60 2.11
C HIS A 216 -6.78 -2.07 1.24
N ALA A 217 -5.85 -2.94 0.83
CA ALA A 217 -4.75 -2.60 -0.06
C ALA A 217 -4.86 -3.35 -1.39
N VAL A 218 -4.61 -2.63 -2.49
CA VAL A 218 -4.55 -3.17 -3.86
C VAL A 218 -3.31 -2.66 -4.58
N VAL A 219 -2.86 -3.37 -5.62
CA VAL A 219 -1.79 -2.93 -6.52
C VAL A 219 -2.41 -2.41 -7.81
N LEU A 220 -2.12 -1.18 -8.19
CA LEU A 220 -2.57 -0.64 -9.48
C LEU A 220 -1.52 -0.93 -10.56
N PHE A 221 -1.95 -1.32 -11.78
CA PHE A 221 -1.01 -1.74 -12.81
C PHE A 221 -1.31 -1.24 -14.22
N ASP A 222 -2.53 -0.73 -14.47
CA ASP A 222 -2.89 -0.09 -15.73
C ASP A 222 -3.79 1.11 -15.50
N ALA A 223 -3.81 2.07 -16.44
CA ALA A 223 -4.58 3.29 -16.34
C ALA A 223 -5.13 3.71 -17.70
N GLN A 224 -6.44 3.81 -17.81
CA GLN A 224 -7.14 4.33 -18.98
C GLN A 224 -7.76 5.68 -18.64
N GLU A 225 -7.40 6.71 -19.38
CA GLU A 225 -7.85 8.08 -19.16
C GLU A 225 -8.86 8.51 -20.22
N THR A 226 -9.96 9.09 -19.76
CA THR A 226 -10.93 9.80 -20.60
C THR A 226 -11.08 11.26 -20.11
N ALA A 227 -11.90 12.06 -20.79
CA ALA A 227 -12.13 13.46 -20.40
C ALA A 227 -12.78 13.59 -19.01
N ASP A 228 -13.63 12.64 -18.62
CA ASP A 228 -14.47 12.68 -17.42
C ASP A 228 -13.95 11.78 -16.28
N ARG A 229 -13.15 10.76 -16.58
CA ARG A 229 -12.70 9.77 -15.60
C ARG A 229 -11.35 9.15 -15.90
N ILE A 230 -10.78 8.50 -14.90
CA ILE A 230 -9.62 7.61 -14.99
C ILE A 230 -10.06 6.24 -14.46
N GLU A 231 -9.88 5.19 -15.24
CA GLU A 231 -10.07 3.81 -14.85
C GLU A 231 -8.72 3.17 -14.58
N LEU A 232 -8.53 2.67 -13.36
CA LEU A 232 -7.29 2.09 -12.89
C LEU A 232 -7.50 0.59 -12.65
N ALA A 233 -6.83 -0.25 -13.43
CA ALA A 233 -6.84 -1.68 -13.22
C ALA A 233 -6.06 -2.03 -11.94
N ALA A 234 -6.64 -2.86 -11.10
CA ALA A 234 -6.13 -3.20 -9.78
C ALA A 234 -6.04 -4.71 -9.57
N TYR A 235 -4.92 -5.17 -9.04
CA TYR A 235 -4.84 -6.47 -8.42
C TYR A 235 -5.37 -6.37 -6.99
N ASP A 236 -6.45 -7.07 -6.72
CA ASP A 236 -7.10 -7.18 -5.42
C ASP A 236 -6.73 -8.50 -4.74
N PRO A 237 -5.97 -8.48 -3.63
CA PRO A 237 -5.62 -9.70 -2.91
C PRO A 237 -6.79 -10.52 -2.38
N ASN A 238 -7.99 -9.93 -2.25
CA ASN A 238 -9.20 -10.65 -1.82
C ASN A 238 -9.94 -11.33 -2.99
N SER A 239 -9.57 -10.99 -4.23
CA SER A 239 -10.18 -11.53 -5.46
C SER A 239 -9.09 -11.70 -6.52
N PRO A 240 -8.18 -12.69 -6.35
CA PRO A 240 -6.99 -12.83 -7.19
C PRO A 240 -7.27 -13.42 -8.58
N GLU A 241 -8.52 -13.78 -8.89
CA GLU A 241 -8.90 -14.44 -10.13
C GLU A 241 -8.99 -13.48 -11.32
N GLN A 242 -9.34 -12.21 -11.06
CA GLN A 242 -9.54 -11.21 -12.08
C GLN A 242 -9.21 -9.80 -11.58
N PRO A 243 -8.81 -8.90 -12.49
CA PRO A 243 -8.60 -7.49 -12.12
C PRO A 243 -9.88 -6.82 -11.61
N ALA A 244 -9.73 -5.98 -10.60
CA ALA A 244 -10.74 -5.01 -10.20
C ALA A 244 -10.49 -3.66 -10.88
N THR A 245 -11.51 -2.79 -10.93
CA THR A 245 -11.39 -1.43 -11.49
C THR A 245 -11.64 -0.38 -10.43
N LEU A 246 -10.65 0.44 -10.13
CA LEU A 246 -10.77 1.64 -9.32
C LEU A 246 -11.02 2.84 -10.24
N VAL A 247 -12.12 3.56 -10.04
CA VAL A 247 -12.50 4.69 -10.92
C VAL A 247 -12.28 6.01 -10.20
N TYR A 248 -11.59 6.95 -10.85
CA TYR A 248 -11.52 8.35 -10.41
C TYR A 248 -12.40 9.21 -11.31
N ASN A 249 -13.38 9.89 -10.74
CA ASN A 249 -14.24 10.85 -11.43
C ASN A 249 -13.62 12.26 -11.34
N ARG A 250 -13.33 12.88 -12.49
CA ARG A 250 -12.64 14.17 -12.58
C ARG A 250 -13.51 15.34 -12.09
N ALA A 251 -14.81 15.33 -12.40
CA ALA A 251 -15.75 16.37 -11.96
C ALA A 251 -15.96 16.34 -10.44
N LEU A 252 -16.15 15.16 -9.88
CA LEU A 252 -16.34 14.97 -8.43
C LEU A 252 -15.02 15.00 -7.63
N ARG A 253 -13.89 14.88 -8.31
CA ARG A 253 -12.55 14.74 -7.70
C ARG A 253 -12.52 13.66 -6.62
N SER A 254 -13.04 12.49 -6.95
CA SER A 254 -13.19 11.40 -5.98
C SER A 254 -13.07 10.04 -6.62
N PHE A 255 -12.55 9.09 -5.87
CA PHE A 255 -12.48 7.69 -6.26
C PHE A 255 -13.74 6.93 -5.86
N SER A 256 -14.06 5.90 -6.63
CA SER A 256 -15.06 4.88 -6.32
C SER A 256 -14.51 3.49 -6.62
N PHE A 257 -14.91 2.53 -5.80
CA PHE A 257 -14.57 1.12 -5.96
C PHE A 257 -15.84 0.30 -6.14
N PRO A 258 -15.89 -0.72 -7.00
CA PRO A 258 -17.10 -1.46 -7.30
C PRO A 258 -17.57 -2.31 -6.13
N THR A 259 -18.84 -2.71 -6.18
CA THR A 259 -19.39 -3.73 -5.29
C THR A 259 -18.66 -5.06 -5.52
N ASN A 260 -18.27 -5.72 -4.44
CA ASN A 260 -17.62 -7.02 -4.47
C ASN A 260 -17.99 -7.82 -3.21
N ALA A 261 -17.33 -8.97 -3.00
CA ALA A 261 -17.64 -9.88 -1.90
C ALA A 261 -17.46 -9.31 -0.48
N TYR A 262 -16.80 -8.16 -0.32
CA TYR A 262 -16.49 -7.57 1.00
C TYR A 262 -16.80 -6.07 1.10
N PHE A 263 -17.26 -5.45 0.02
CA PHE A 263 -17.55 -4.02 -0.02
C PHE A 263 -18.81 -3.74 -0.83
N PRO A 264 -19.78 -2.95 -0.32
CA PRO A 264 -21.05 -2.66 -1.01
C PRO A 264 -20.90 -1.72 -2.20
N GLY A 265 -19.68 -1.34 -2.53
CA GLY A 265 -19.42 -0.37 -3.57
C GLY A 265 -19.54 1.09 -3.11
N GLY A 266 -19.08 1.99 -4.00
CA GLY A 266 -19.22 3.43 -3.84
C GLY A 266 -17.92 4.17 -3.57
N ARG A 267 -18.06 5.39 -3.04
CA ARG A 267 -16.94 6.32 -2.86
C ARG A 267 -15.93 5.82 -1.82
N VAL A 268 -14.64 5.94 -2.16
CA VAL A 268 -13.51 5.60 -1.29
C VAL A 268 -12.48 6.74 -1.26
N GLN A 269 -11.69 6.79 -0.20
CA GLN A 269 -10.46 7.56 -0.13
C GLN A 269 -9.32 6.67 -0.58
N VAL A 270 -8.42 7.22 -1.38
CA VAL A 270 -7.26 6.50 -1.94
C VAL A 270 -6.00 7.25 -1.59
N TYR A 271 -5.03 6.54 -1.05
CA TYR A 271 -3.68 7.05 -0.89
C TYR A 271 -2.64 5.95 -1.12
N GLU A 272 -1.56 6.34 -1.74
CA GLU A 272 -0.46 5.45 -2.03
C GLU A 272 0.33 5.17 -0.76
N ILE A 273 0.63 3.91 -0.51
CA ILE A 273 1.50 3.44 0.56
C ILE A 273 2.85 2.99 -0.01
N PHE A 274 3.88 2.90 0.83
CA PHE A 274 5.27 2.59 0.44
C PHE A 274 5.92 3.61 -0.50
N ARG A 275 5.40 4.83 -0.56
CA ARG A 275 5.98 5.89 -1.36
C ARG A 275 7.19 6.52 -0.68
N ASN A 276 7.06 6.82 0.60
CA ASN A 276 8.10 7.45 1.41
C ASN A 276 8.09 6.91 2.85
N TRP A 277 8.92 7.47 3.72
CA TRP A 277 8.99 7.05 5.13
C TRP A 277 7.71 7.30 5.93
N CYS A 278 6.84 8.18 5.46
CA CYS A 278 5.58 8.51 6.12
C CYS A 278 4.40 7.63 5.66
N TYR A 279 4.64 6.71 4.69
CA TYR A 279 3.61 5.84 4.09
C TYR A 279 4.12 4.42 3.88
#